data_5343bb51ce2f2b908da17bd8fbc13c39
#
_entry.id   5343bb51ce2f2b908da17bd8fbc13c39
#
_cell.length_a   1.000
_cell.length_b   1.000
_cell.length_c   1.000
_cell.angle_alpha   90.00
_cell.angle_beta   90.00
_cell.angle_gamma   90.00
#
_symmetry.space_group_name_H-M   'P 1'
#
loop_
_entity.id
_entity.type
_entity.pdbx_description
1 polymer ?
#
loop_
_entity_poly.entity_id
_entity_poly.type
_entity_poly.pdbx_seq_one_letter_code
_entity_poly.pdbx_strand_id
1 'polypeptide(L)'
;KFHPGGSLGRRLLCKVKDQMQTRLPITTPDTNFTDCLTIMNEGRMGVALVMENQQLKGIITDGDVRRALTANGADTLNKTAKELMTSSPKTIHENEFLAKAEDLMKEKKIHSLVVINDENNVVGLVEFSS
;
A
#
# COMPACT_ATOMS: atom_id res chain seq x y z
N LYS A 1 1.38 -30.78 11.62
CA LYS A 1 2.78 -31.11 11.81
C LYS A 1 3.59 -29.88 12.15
N PHE A 2 4.38 -29.96 13.18
CA PHE A 2 5.20 -28.87 13.62
C PHE A 2 6.55 -28.91 12.94
N HIS A 3 6.97 -27.75 12.43
CA HIS A 3 8.30 -27.57 11.85
C HIS A 3 9.03 -26.55 12.70
N PRO A 4 10.25 -26.84 13.16
CA PRO A 4 11.00 -25.90 13.99
C PRO A 4 11.16 -24.53 13.39
N GLY A 5 11.29 -24.44 12.12
CA GLY A 5 11.31 -23.17 11.45
C GLY A 5 9.96 -22.74 10.96
N GLY A 6 8.89 -23.47 11.32
CA GLY A 6 7.58 -23.37 10.73
C GLY A 6 7.01 -21.97 10.70
N SER A 7 5.83 -21.75 11.31
CA SER A 7 5.19 -20.44 11.16
C SER A 7 6.00 -19.34 11.84
N LEU A 8 6.43 -19.54 13.08
CA LEU A 8 7.14 -18.51 13.82
C LEU A 8 8.56 -18.31 13.31
N GLY A 9 9.33 -19.39 13.18
CA GLY A 9 10.71 -19.27 12.74
C GLY A 9 10.82 -18.68 11.34
N ARG A 10 9.93 -19.12 10.45
CA ARG A 10 9.91 -18.61 9.10
C ARG A 10 9.60 -17.11 9.05
N ARG A 11 8.62 -16.67 9.87
CA ARG A 11 8.27 -15.26 9.92
C ARG A 11 9.44 -14.41 10.38
N LEU A 12 10.20 -14.88 11.36
CA LEU A 12 11.34 -14.13 11.87
C LEU A 12 12.44 -13.96 10.84
N LEU A 13 12.58 -14.94 9.92
CA LEU A 13 13.62 -14.91 8.91
C LEU A 13 13.15 -14.42 7.57
N CYS A 14 11.83 -14.29 7.39
CA CYS A 14 11.26 -13.88 6.11
C CYS A 14 11.49 -12.39 5.90
N LYS A 15 11.90 -12.06 4.69
CA LYS A 15 12.09 -10.66 4.33
C LYS A 15 10.87 -10.14 3.59
N VAL A 16 10.73 -8.82 3.59
CA VAL A 16 9.61 -8.16 2.95
C VAL A 16 9.49 -8.59 1.49
N LYS A 17 10.62 -8.66 0.78
CA LYS A 17 10.61 -9.05 -0.64
C LYS A 17 10.07 -10.45 -0.89
N ASP A 18 10.11 -11.32 0.13
CA ASP A 18 9.62 -12.69 0.00
C ASP A 18 8.11 -12.78 0.05
N GLN A 19 7.44 -11.76 0.59
CA GLN A 19 5.99 -11.75 0.77
C GLN A 19 5.28 -10.61 0.05
N MET A 20 6.01 -9.65 -0.47
CA MET A 20 5.39 -8.48 -1.09
C MET A 20 4.64 -8.85 -2.36
N GLN A 21 3.58 -8.09 -2.60
CA GLN A 21 2.85 -8.16 -3.86
C GLN A 21 3.61 -7.32 -4.88
N THR A 22 3.92 -7.91 -6.03
CA THR A 22 4.68 -7.21 -7.06
C THR A 22 3.80 -6.63 -8.17
N ARG A 23 2.56 -7.09 -8.26
CA ARG A 23 1.60 -6.52 -9.19
C ARG A 23 0.99 -5.30 -8.54
N LEU A 24 1.42 -4.12 -8.98
CA LEU A 24 1.10 -2.87 -8.27
C LEU A 24 -0.17 -2.21 -8.82
N PRO A 25 -1.07 -1.75 -7.91
CA PRO A 25 -2.28 -1.02 -8.30
C PRO A 25 -1.93 0.46 -8.54
N ILE A 26 -1.45 0.78 -9.72
CA ILE A 26 -0.90 2.10 -10.02
C ILE A 26 -1.93 3.01 -10.66
N THR A 27 -2.02 4.24 -10.13
CA THR A 27 -2.77 5.34 -10.71
C THR A 27 -1.81 6.50 -11.00
N THR A 28 -2.32 7.51 -11.69
CA THR A 28 -1.61 8.77 -11.86
C THR A 28 -2.38 9.85 -11.11
N PRO A 29 -1.78 11.03 -10.88
CA PRO A 29 -2.47 12.10 -10.15
C PRO A 29 -3.81 12.50 -10.77
N ASP A 30 -3.96 12.34 -12.07
CA ASP A 30 -5.16 12.76 -12.79
C ASP A 30 -6.21 11.65 -12.92
N THR A 31 -5.93 10.45 -12.41
CA THR A 31 -6.89 9.35 -12.50
C THR A 31 -8.16 9.74 -11.76
N ASN A 32 -9.33 9.55 -12.41
CA ASN A 32 -10.60 9.96 -11.81
C ASN A 32 -11.02 8.98 -10.72
N PHE A 33 -12.00 9.40 -9.92
CA PHE A 33 -12.46 8.64 -8.75
C PHE A 33 -12.86 7.21 -9.10
N THR A 34 -13.68 7.05 -10.14
CA THR A 34 -14.18 5.73 -10.52
C THR A 34 -13.05 4.80 -10.93
N ASP A 35 -12.10 5.30 -11.70
CA ASP A 35 -10.96 4.51 -12.13
C ASP A 35 -10.05 4.16 -10.96
N CYS A 36 -9.91 5.05 -9.98
CA CYS A 36 -9.18 4.73 -8.75
C CYS A 36 -9.81 3.54 -8.04
N LEU A 37 -11.13 3.54 -7.91
CA LEU A 37 -11.84 2.45 -7.26
C LEU A 37 -11.66 1.14 -8.02
N THR A 38 -11.70 1.20 -9.35
CA THR A 38 -11.51 0.01 -10.18
C THR A 38 -10.13 -0.59 -9.94
N ILE A 39 -9.09 0.26 -9.92
CA ILE A 39 -7.73 -0.19 -9.70
C ILE A 39 -7.56 -0.79 -8.31
N MET A 40 -8.13 -0.15 -7.29
CA MET A 40 -8.09 -0.66 -5.92
C MET A 40 -8.75 -2.03 -5.82
N ASN A 41 -9.88 -2.18 -6.49
CA ASN A 41 -10.64 -3.43 -6.47
C ASN A 41 -9.90 -4.54 -7.21
N GLU A 42 -9.33 -4.25 -8.36
CA GLU A 42 -8.57 -5.23 -9.12
C GLU A 42 -7.31 -5.69 -8.41
N GLY A 43 -6.68 -4.78 -7.67
CA GLY A 43 -5.48 -5.12 -6.89
C GLY A 43 -5.78 -5.93 -5.64
N ARG A 44 -7.04 -5.94 -5.21
CA ARG A 44 -7.50 -6.74 -4.06
C ARG A 44 -6.85 -6.41 -2.73
N MET A 45 -6.14 -5.29 -2.66
CA MET A 45 -5.49 -4.85 -1.42
C MET A 45 -6.17 -3.63 -0.82
N GLY A 46 -7.20 -3.11 -1.49
CA GLY A 46 -7.90 -1.93 -1.02
C GLY A 46 -7.05 -0.68 -1.04
N VAL A 47 -6.01 -0.65 -1.89
CA VAL A 47 -5.14 0.51 -2.01
C VAL A 47 -4.82 0.76 -3.47
N ALA A 48 -4.45 2.00 -3.78
CA ALA A 48 -3.89 2.38 -5.06
C ALA A 48 -2.69 3.27 -4.81
N LEU A 49 -1.68 3.13 -5.63
CA LEU A 49 -0.48 3.96 -5.57
C LEU A 49 -0.61 5.08 -6.59
N VAL A 50 -0.27 6.30 -6.19
CA VAL A 50 -0.30 7.43 -7.12
C VAL A 50 1.14 7.70 -7.53
N MET A 51 1.43 7.45 -8.81
CA MET A 51 2.79 7.56 -9.36
C MET A 51 2.81 8.63 -10.43
N GLU A 52 3.91 9.36 -10.48
CA GLU A 52 4.13 10.36 -11.52
C GLU A 52 5.61 10.41 -11.83
N ASN A 53 5.96 10.25 -13.11
CA ASN A 53 7.36 10.25 -13.54
C ASN A 53 8.19 9.22 -12.77
N GLN A 54 7.61 8.05 -12.54
CA GLN A 54 8.23 6.94 -11.82
C GLN A 54 8.49 7.23 -10.34
N GLN A 55 7.88 8.29 -9.82
CA GLN A 55 7.99 8.64 -8.41
C GLN A 55 6.66 8.44 -7.71
N LEU A 56 6.75 7.90 -6.49
CA LEU A 56 5.57 7.72 -5.64
C LEU A 56 5.14 9.06 -5.05
N LYS A 57 3.92 9.48 -5.37
CA LYS A 57 3.38 10.74 -4.86
C LYS A 57 2.46 10.53 -3.66
N GLY A 58 1.74 9.43 -3.63
CA GLY A 58 0.83 9.17 -2.53
C GLY A 58 0.23 7.79 -2.62
N ILE A 59 -0.65 7.52 -1.66
CA ILE A 59 -1.38 6.26 -1.59
C ILE A 59 -2.85 6.57 -1.32
N ILE A 60 -3.74 5.80 -1.93
CA ILE A 60 -5.18 5.91 -1.67
C ILE A 60 -5.61 4.62 -1.02
N THR A 61 -6.23 4.72 0.15
CA THR A 61 -6.75 3.56 0.88
C THR A 61 -8.27 3.66 0.97
N ASP A 62 -8.90 2.57 1.41
CA ASP A 62 -10.35 2.59 1.67
C ASP A 62 -10.71 3.69 2.66
N GLY A 63 -9.85 3.94 3.65
CA GLY A 63 -10.07 5.01 4.61
C GLY A 63 -10.07 6.39 3.95
N ASP A 64 -9.17 6.60 2.98
CA ASP A 64 -9.12 7.86 2.25
C ASP A 64 -10.41 8.09 1.47
N VAL A 65 -10.92 7.03 0.83
CA VAL A 65 -12.18 7.11 0.07
C VAL A 65 -13.34 7.44 1.01
N ARG A 66 -13.43 6.75 2.15
CA ARG A 66 -14.50 7.00 3.11
C ARG A 66 -14.46 8.42 3.66
N ARG A 67 -13.25 8.91 3.99
CA ARG A 67 -13.09 10.28 4.48
C ARG A 67 -13.52 11.30 3.44
N ALA A 68 -13.16 11.06 2.17
CA ALA A 68 -13.55 11.95 1.09
C ALA A 68 -15.08 11.99 0.94
N LEU A 69 -15.72 10.82 0.98
CA LEU A 69 -17.18 10.73 0.86
C LEU A 69 -17.86 11.44 2.02
N THR A 70 -17.33 11.29 3.23
CA THR A 70 -17.89 11.93 4.41
C THR A 70 -17.76 13.46 4.32
N ALA A 71 -16.62 13.94 3.81
CA ALA A 71 -16.36 15.37 3.75
C ALA A 71 -17.04 16.05 2.57
N ASN A 72 -17.13 15.38 1.42
CA ASN A 72 -17.52 15.99 0.16
C ASN A 72 -18.84 15.45 -0.43
N GLY A 73 -19.35 14.34 0.12
CA GLY A 73 -20.57 13.73 -0.42
C GLY A 73 -20.42 13.39 -1.90
N ALA A 74 -21.42 13.76 -2.68
CA ALA A 74 -21.45 13.45 -4.11
C ALA A 74 -20.33 14.12 -4.90
N ASP A 75 -19.77 15.21 -4.41
CA ASP A 75 -18.66 15.88 -5.09
C ASP A 75 -17.40 15.03 -5.15
N THR A 76 -17.34 14.00 -4.30
CA THR A 76 -16.22 13.05 -4.33
C THR A 76 -16.07 12.40 -5.70
N LEU A 77 -17.17 12.22 -6.41
CA LEU A 77 -17.16 11.62 -7.75
C LEU A 77 -16.34 12.45 -8.74
N ASN A 78 -16.13 13.72 -8.44
CA ASN A 78 -15.37 14.63 -9.31
C ASN A 78 -13.91 14.78 -8.87
N LYS A 79 -13.49 14.03 -7.85
CA LYS A 79 -12.12 14.11 -7.35
C LYS A 79 -11.18 13.24 -8.16
N THR A 80 -9.92 13.63 -8.19
CA THR A 80 -8.86 12.86 -8.84
C THR A 80 -8.01 12.16 -7.79
N ALA A 81 -7.14 11.26 -8.24
CA ALA A 81 -6.24 10.53 -7.34
C ALA A 81 -5.43 11.49 -6.48
N LYS A 82 -4.94 12.58 -7.07
CA LYS A 82 -4.16 13.57 -6.32
C LYS A 82 -4.95 14.17 -5.16
N GLU A 83 -6.24 14.37 -5.36
CA GLU A 83 -7.10 14.96 -4.32
C GLU A 83 -7.51 13.96 -3.25
N LEU A 84 -7.52 12.67 -3.60
CA LEU A 84 -7.93 11.61 -2.68
C LEU A 84 -6.77 11.09 -1.83
N MET A 85 -5.56 11.14 -2.36
CA MET A 85 -4.42 10.44 -1.78
C MET A 85 -3.95 11.02 -0.46
N THR A 86 -3.30 10.17 0.32
CA THR A 86 -2.45 10.61 1.42
C THR A 86 -1.04 10.74 0.86
N SER A 87 -0.45 11.91 1.03
CA SER A 87 0.92 12.18 0.55
C SER A 87 1.95 11.53 1.47
N SER A 88 3.13 11.28 0.92
CA SER A 88 4.26 10.74 1.68
C SER A 88 3.90 9.43 2.39
N PRO A 89 3.48 8.41 1.64
CA PRO A 89 3.12 7.13 2.26
C PRO A 89 4.33 6.51 2.96
N LYS A 90 4.06 5.71 3.98
CA LYS A 90 5.12 5.00 4.69
C LYS A 90 5.71 3.93 3.79
N THR A 91 7.02 3.81 3.81
CA THR A 91 7.73 2.82 3.00
C THR A 91 8.59 1.93 3.87
N ILE A 92 9.02 0.81 3.29
CA ILE A 92 9.95 -0.09 3.96
C ILE A 92 10.87 -0.67 2.87
N HIS A 93 12.11 -0.93 3.23
CA HIS A 93 13.07 -1.51 2.29
C HIS A 93 12.78 -2.99 2.07
N GLU A 94 12.98 -3.45 0.84
CA GLU A 94 12.67 -4.84 0.46
C GLU A 94 13.47 -5.87 1.25
N ASN A 95 14.64 -5.52 1.75
CA ASN A 95 15.51 -6.43 2.49
C ASN A 95 15.29 -6.40 4.00
N GLU A 96 14.33 -5.59 4.48
CA GLU A 96 13.97 -5.64 5.88
C GLU A 96 13.22 -6.93 6.20
N PHE A 97 13.24 -7.33 7.46
CA PHE A 97 12.46 -8.49 7.87
C PHE A 97 10.96 -8.17 7.85
N LEU A 98 10.19 -9.15 7.46
CA LEU A 98 8.73 -9.01 7.42
C LEU A 98 8.16 -8.65 8.79
N ALA A 99 8.74 -9.21 9.86
CA ALA A 99 8.29 -8.90 11.22
C ALA A 99 8.41 -7.42 11.53
N LYS A 100 9.45 -6.75 11.00
CA LYS A 100 9.60 -5.31 11.20
C LYS A 100 8.52 -4.53 10.45
N ALA A 101 8.17 -4.99 9.25
CA ALA A 101 7.08 -4.37 8.50
C ALA A 101 5.77 -4.48 9.26
N GLU A 102 5.51 -5.66 9.84
CA GLU A 102 4.29 -5.89 10.61
C GLU A 102 4.24 -5.00 11.86
N ASP A 103 5.37 -4.87 12.55
CA ASP A 103 5.45 -4.00 13.73
C ASP A 103 5.20 -2.54 13.35
N LEU A 104 5.74 -2.10 12.23
CA LEU A 104 5.56 -0.74 11.77
C LEU A 104 4.09 -0.48 11.41
N MET A 105 3.46 -1.43 10.74
CA MET A 105 2.05 -1.29 10.39
C MET A 105 1.17 -1.22 11.64
N LYS A 106 1.47 -2.03 12.66
CA LYS A 106 0.74 -1.98 13.92
C LYS A 106 0.93 -0.66 14.64
N GLU A 107 2.17 -0.20 14.70
CA GLU A 107 2.53 1.04 15.39
C GLU A 107 1.84 2.23 14.75
N LYS A 108 1.85 2.29 13.43
CA LYS A 108 1.26 3.41 12.69
C LYS A 108 -0.22 3.22 12.41
N LYS A 109 -0.78 2.06 12.75
CA LYS A 109 -2.20 1.75 12.54
C LYS A 109 -2.57 1.83 11.06
N ILE A 110 -1.70 1.31 10.21
CA ILE A 110 -1.92 1.23 8.77
C ILE A 110 -1.90 -0.23 8.34
N HIS A 111 -2.50 -0.52 7.19
CA HIS A 111 -2.70 -1.89 6.74
C HIS A 111 -1.80 -2.28 5.58
N SER A 112 -1.02 -1.35 5.07
CA SER A 112 -0.13 -1.65 3.97
C SER A 112 1.09 -0.74 4.02
N LEU A 113 2.19 -1.22 3.43
CA LEU A 113 3.43 -0.45 3.29
C LEU A 113 3.91 -0.57 1.86
N VAL A 114 4.41 0.52 1.34
CA VAL A 114 5.05 0.53 0.03
C VAL A 114 6.49 0.02 0.21
N VAL A 115 6.90 -0.90 -0.65
CA VAL A 115 8.24 -1.50 -0.57
C VAL A 115 9.14 -0.85 -1.61
N ILE A 116 10.32 -0.44 -1.17
CA ILE A 116 11.31 0.21 -2.04
C ILE A 116 12.61 -0.57 -2.06
N ASN A 117 13.38 -0.35 -3.12
CA ASN A 117 14.71 -0.96 -3.24
C ASN A 117 15.80 0.07 -2.93
N ASP A 118 17.06 -0.31 -3.18
CA ASP A 118 18.21 0.56 -2.89
C ASP A 118 18.20 1.86 -3.68
N GLU A 119 17.58 1.86 -4.86
CA GLU A 119 17.47 3.07 -5.68
C GLU A 119 16.23 3.90 -5.34
N ASN A 120 15.54 3.51 -4.26
CA ASN A 120 14.34 4.19 -3.82
C ASN A 120 13.17 4.05 -4.80
N ASN A 121 13.21 3.01 -5.63
CA ASN A 121 12.11 2.69 -6.55
C ASN A 121 11.10 1.80 -5.85
N VAL A 122 9.82 1.98 -6.18
CA VAL A 122 8.75 1.13 -5.66
C VAL A 122 8.83 -0.23 -6.34
N VAL A 123 8.97 -1.28 -5.54
CA VAL A 123 9.07 -2.66 -6.06
C VAL A 123 7.95 -3.56 -5.57
N GLY A 124 7.15 -3.13 -4.61
CA GLY A 124 6.07 -3.96 -4.12
C GLY A 124 5.20 -3.29 -3.09
N LEU A 125 4.25 -4.05 -2.60
CA LEU A 125 3.38 -3.68 -1.49
C LEU A 125 3.30 -4.85 -0.53
N VAL A 126 3.32 -4.58 0.76
CA VAL A 126 3.00 -5.59 1.77
C VAL A 126 1.75 -5.16 2.51
N GLU A 127 0.95 -6.15 2.86
CA GLU A 127 -0.32 -5.94 3.52
C GLU A 127 -0.27 -6.59 4.89
N PHE A 128 -0.85 -5.90 5.87
CA PHE A 128 -0.95 -6.46 7.22
C PHE A 128 -2.13 -7.42 7.28
N SER A 129 -1.84 -8.69 7.56
CA SER A 129 -2.88 -9.67 7.82
C SER A 129 -2.86 -9.99 9.29
N SER A 130 -3.83 -9.52 10.00
CA SER A 130 -3.97 -9.75 11.43
C SER A 130 -4.53 -11.14 11.72
#